data_4e967db1c330783c92b86a96dfe36eb3
#
_entry.id   4e967db1c330783c92b86a96dfe36eb3
#
_cell.length_a   1.000
_cell.length_b   1.000
_cell.length_c   1.000
_cell.angle_alpha   90.00
_cell.angle_beta   90.00
_cell.angle_gamma   90.00
#
_symmetry.space_group_name_H-M   'P 1'
#
loop_
_entity.id
_entity.type
_entity.pdbx_description
1 polymer ?
#
loop_
_entity_poly.entity_id
_entity_poly.type
_entity_poly.pdbx_seq_one_letter_code
_entity_poly.pdbx_strand_id
1 'polypeptide(L)'
;MVDVFLVDDHSVFRSGVKAELGDAVNIVGEAGTVAEAVAGIKQTRPEVVLLDVHMPDGGGLAVLKEINASDVDTIFLALSVSDAAEDVIAIIRGGARGYVTKSISGTELVEAIKQVNSGDAFFSPRLAGFVLDAFAAPDSTAGAGIVDAPEKDAAVESGRIIDDPIVDALTRRELEVLRLLARGYTYKEIGKELFISVKTVETHASNILRKTQQSNRHALTRWAHSRDLD
;
A
#
# COMPACT_ATOMS: atom_id res chain seq x y z
N MET A 1 -15.81 -13.61 -21.64
CA MET A 1 -14.98 -14.10 -20.52
C MET A 1 -13.90 -13.04 -20.40
N VAL A 2 -13.61 -12.55 -19.19
CA VAL A 2 -12.65 -11.45 -18.99
C VAL A 2 -11.23 -11.94 -19.19
N ASP A 3 -10.44 -11.27 -20.01
CA ASP A 3 -9.02 -11.55 -20.23
C ASP A 3 -8.19 -10.93 -19.10
N VAL A 4 -7.52 -11.80 -18.34
CA VAL A 4 -6.79 -11.43 -17.12
C VAL A 4 -5.29 -11.74 -17.27
N PHE A 5 -4.45 -10.79 -16.90
CA PHE A 5 -3.00 -10.99 -16.77
C PHE A 5 -2.62 -10.99 -15.28
N LEU A 6 -1.80 -11.95 -14.86
CA LEU A 6 -1.44 -12.14 -13.46
C LEU A 6 0.01 -11.71 -13.19
N VAL A 7 0.22 -10.76 -12.28
CA VAL A 7 1.54 -10.23 -11.91
C VAL A 7 1.78 -10.44 -10.42
N ASP A 8 2.75 -11.29 -10.08
CA ASP A 8 3.14 -11.62 -8.71
C ASP A 8 4.49 -12.33 -8.72
N ASP A 9 5.41 -12.00 -7.83
CA ASP A 9 6.73 -12.63 -7.77
C ASP A 9 6.71 -14.04 -7.16
N HIS A 10 5.62 -14.42 -6.46
CA HIS A 10 5.45 -15.72 -5.84
C HIS A 10 4.76 -16.72 -6.78
N SER A 11 5.52 -17.60 -7.41
CA SER A 11 5.00 -18.60 -8.38
C SER A 11 3.92 -19.52 -7.80
N VAL A 12 4.03 -19.89 -6.53
CA VAL A 12 3.03 -20.73 -5.83
C VAL A 12 1.70 -19.98 -5.71
N PHE A 13 1.74 -18.69 -5.39
CA PHE A 13 0.54 -17.86 -5.32
C PHE A 13 -0.11 -17.74 -6.70
N ARG A 14 0.65 -17.46 -7.77
CA ARG A 14 0.12 -17.42 -9.14
C ARG A 14 -0.57 -18.72 -9.52
N SER A 15 0.03 -19.87 -9.19
CA SER A 15 -0.58 -21.17 -9.46
C SER A 15 -1.87 -21.38 -8.68
N GLY A 16 -1.91 -20.94 -7.41
CA GLY A 16 -3.12 -20.99 -6.58
C GLY A 16 -4.24 -20.12 -7.14
N VAL A 17 -3.94 -18.87 -7.49
CA VAL A 17 -4.91 -17.95 -8.10
C VAL A 17 -5.48 -18.53 -9.41
N LYS A 18 -4.64 -19.08 -10.28
CA LYS A 18 -5.12 -19.74 -11.52
C LYS A 18 -6.08 -20.90 -11.23
N ALA A 19 -5.78 -21.71 -10.23
CA ALA A 19 -6.64 -22.81 -9.84
C ALA A 19 -7.99 -22.34 -9.25
N GLU A 20 -7.97 -21.30 -8.44
CA GLU A 20 -9.16 -20.68 -7.82
C GLU A 20 -10.06 -19.98 -8.84
N LEU A 21 -9.47 -19.29 -9.83
CA LEU A 21 -10.23 -18.60 -10.88
C LEU A 21 -10.84 -19.57 -11.90
N GLY A 22 -10.18 -20.73 -12.15
CA GLY A 22 -10.66 -21.76 -13.04
C GLY A 22 -11.13 -21.22 -14.39
N ASP A 23 -12.31 -21.67 -14.83
CA ASP A 23 -12.93 -21.26 -16.10
C ASP A 23 -13.76 -19.96 -15.98
N ALA A 24 -13.71 -19.27 -14.85
CA ALA A 24 -14.50 -18.04 -14.65
C ALA A 24 -13.93 -16.83 -15.40
N VAL A 25 -12.62 -16.85 -15.69
CA VAL A 25 -11.88 -15.84 -16.45
C VAL A 25 -10.90 -16.52 -17.43
N ASN A 26 -10.37 -15.77 -18.37
CA ASN A 26 -9.35 -16.25 -19.29
C ASN A 26 -7.97 -15.69 -18.89
N ILE A 27 -7.05 -16.51 -18.39
CA ILE A 27 -5.70 -16.08 -18.05
C ILE A 27 -4.86 -16.03 -19.33
N VAL A 28 -4.60 -14.81 -19.83
CA VAL A 28 -3.86 -14.56 -21.09
C VAL A 28 -2.35 -14.48 -20.88
N GLY A 29 -1.88 -14.42 -19.63
CA GLY A 29 -0.46 -14.44 -19.30
C GLY A 29 -0.18 -14.24 -17.83
N GLU A 30 1.08 -14.43 -17.45
CA GLU A 30 1.58 -14.21 -16.10
C GLU A 30 3.03 -13.69 -16.11
N ALA A 31 3.42 -12.96 -15.07
CA ALA A 31 4.77 -12.46 -14.88
C ALA A 31 5.19 -12.48 -13.42
N GLY A 32 6.49 -12.64 -13.17
CA GLY A 32 7.09 -12.62 -11.84
C GLY A 32 7.97 -11.38 -11.59
N THR A 33 8.21 -10.56 -12.61
CA THR A 33 9.03 -9.36 -12.53
C THR A 33 8.34 -8.17 -13.20
N VAL A 34 8.76 -6.95 -12.86
CA VAL A 34 8.24 -5.71 -13.47
C VAL A 34 8.46 -5.73 -14.98
N ALA A 35 9.66 -6.10 -15.44
CA ALA A 35 10.00 -6.10 -16.87
C ALA A 35 9.14 -7.09 -17.67
N GLU A 36 8.98 -8.33 -17.15
CA GLU A 36 8.11 -9.34 -17.78
C GLU A 36 6.65 -8.90 -17.80
N ALA A 37 6.16 -8.29 -16.70
CA ALA A 37 4.80 -7.79 -16.59
C ALA A 37 4.52 -6.73 -17.65
N VAL A 38 5.39 -5.72 -17.77
CA VAL A 38 5.23 -4.64 -18.74
C VAL A 38 5.25 -5.18 -20.18
N ALA A 39 6.19 -6.07 -20.49
CA ALA A 39 6.28 -6.69 -21.82
C ALA A 39 5.04 -7.53 -22.14
N GLY A 40 4.62 -8.40 -21.20
CA GLY A 40 3.49 -9.29 -21.36
C GLY A 40 2.16 -8.55 -21.48
N ILE A 41 1.91 -7.53 -20.65
CA ILE A 41 0.71 -6.71 -20.70
C ILE A 41 0.61 -5.95 -22.05
N LYS A 42 1.71 -5.38 -22.52
CA LYS A 42 1.75 -4.69 -23.84
C LYS A 42 1.46 -5.66 -24.99
N GLN A 43 1.92 -6.90 -24.89
CA GLN A 43 1.72 -7.93 -25.91
C GLN A 43 0.29 -8.49 -25.92
N THR A 44 -0.26 -8.80 -24.75
CA THR A 44 -1.54 -9.50 -24.61
C THR A 44 -2.75 -8.56 -24.54
N ARG A 45 -2.54 -7.30 -24.14
CA ARG A 45 -3.57 -6.27 -23.94
C ARG A 45 -4.77 -6.80 -23.16
N PRO A 46 -4.57 -7.27 -21.91
CA PRO A 46 -5.63 -7.85 -21.11
C PRO A 46 -6.66 -6.80 -20.68
N GLU A 47 -7.89 -7.22 -20.44
CA GLU A 47 -8.93 -6.33 -19.89
C GLU A 47 -8.62 -5.96 -18.45
N VAL A 48 -8.14 -6.93 -17.62
CA VAL A 48 -7.81 -6.73 -16.21
C VAL A 48 -6.42 -7.29 -15.91
N VAL A 49 -5.63 -6.54 -15.14
CA VAL A 49 -4.36 -6.99 -14.56
C VAL A 49 -4.54 -7.18 -13.06
N LEU A 50 -4.34 -8.40 -12.57
CA LEU A 50 -4.16 -8.68 -11.15
C LEU A 50 -2.72 -8.39 -10.80
N LEU A 51 -2.49 -7.39 -9.94
CA LEU A 51 -1.18 -6.80 -9.70
C LEU A 51 -0.76 -6.91 -8.23
N ASP A 52 0.28 -7.69 -7.95
CA ASP A 52 0.91 -7.64 -6.63
C ASP A 52 1.53 -6.26 -6.39
N VAL A 53 1.23 -5.70 -5.23
CA VAL A 53 1.76 -4.40 -4.80
C VAL A 53 3.24 -4.50 -4.43
N HIS A 54 3.63 -5.61 -3.78
CA HIS A 54 4.94 -5.78 -3.16
C HIS A 54 5.82 -6.76 -3.93
N MET A 55 6.35 -6.31 -5.04
CA MET A 55 7.35 -7.05 -5.82
C MET A 55 8.71 -6.33 -5.76
N PRO A 56 9.84 -7.02 -6.03
CA PRO A 56 11.12 -6.38 -6.28
C PRO A 56 11.06 -5.32 -7.40
N ASP A 57 12.08 -4.50 -7.50
CA ASP A 57 12.31 -3.55 -8.61
C ASP A 57 11.23 -2.47 -8.79
N GLY A 58 10.67 -1.99 -7.67
CA GLY A 58 9.70 -0.90 -7.66
C GLY A 58 8.24 -1.35 -7.56
N GLY A 59 8.01 -2.67 -7.52
CA GLY A 59 6.70 -3.25 -7.22
C GLY A 59 5.61 -2.98 -8.25
N GLY A 60 4.38 -3.20 -7.83
CA GLY A 60 3.21 -2.97 -8.66
C GLY A 60 3.07 -1.53 -9.14
N LEU A 61 3.57 -0.56 -8.36
CA LEU A 61 3.53 0.85 -8.74
C LEU A 61 4.40 1.16 -9.98
N ALA A 62 5.53 0.46 -10.16
CA ALA A 62 6.36 0.60 -11.34
C ALA A 62 5.64 0.07 -12.59
N VAL A 63 5.00 -1.10 -12.50
CA VAL A 63 4.18 -1.66 -13.60
C VAL A 63 3.07 -0.71 -13.99
N LEU A 64 2.30 -0.20 -13.00
CA LEU A 64 1.23 0.78 -13.21
C LEU A 64 1.72 2.02 -13.96
N LYS A 65 2.81 2.63 -13.51
CA LYS A 65 3.38 3.84 -14.13
C LYS A 65 3.80 3.60 -15.57
N GLU A 66 4.46 2.47 -15.87
CA GLU A 66 4.92 2.16 -17.21
C GLU A 66 3.79 1.84 -18.18
N ILE A 67 2.76 1.13 -17.71
CA ILE A 67 1.59 0.83 -18.55
C ILE A 67 0.73 2.07 -18.78
N ASN A 68 0.48 2.89 -17.75
CA ASN A 68 -0.26 4.14 -17.89
C ASN A 68 0.44 5.16 -18.81
N ALA A 69 1.76 5.08 -18.95
CA ALA A 69 2.53 5.89 -19.92
C ALA A 69 2.48 5.32 -21.35
N SER A 70 1.87 4.16 -21.57
CA SER A 70 1.73 3.48 -22.86
C SER A 70 0.32 3.66 -23.45
N ASP A 71 0.10 3.10 -24.64
CA ASP A 71 -1.21 3.08 -25.32
C ASP A 71 -2.10 1.87 -24.96
N VAL A 72 -1.76 1.17 -23.87
CA VAL A 72 -2.51 0.00 -23.42
C VAL A 72 -3.63 0.43 -22.49
N ASP A 73 -4.87 0.15 -22.90
CA ASP A 73 -6.05 0.33 -22.07
C ASP A 73 -6.32 -0.97 -21.31
N THR A 74 -6.03 -0.97 -20.01
CA THR A 74 -6.23 -2.10 -19.09
C THR A 74 -6.57 -1.60 -17.70
N ILE A 75 -7.32 -2.39 -16.96
CA ILE A 75 -7.75 -2.06 -15.60
C ILE A 75 -6.90 -2.83 -14.60
N PHE A 76 -6.41 -2.14 -13.58
CA PHE A 76 -5.61 -2.76 -12.53
C PHE A 76 -6.45 -3.03 -11.28
N LEU A 77 -6.44 -4.29 -10.83
CA LEU A 77 -6.92 -4.74 -9.52
C LEU A 77 -5.70 -5.16 -8.69
N ALA A 78 -5.37 -4.38 -7.68
CA ALA A 78 -4.22 -4.64 -6.84
C ALA A 78 -4.48 -5.78 -5.84
N LEU A 79 -3.48 -6.66 -5.69
CA LEU A 79 -3.42 -7.72 -4.70
C LEU A 79 -2.31 -7.43 -3.69
N SER A 80 -2.55 -7.58 -2.40
CA SER A 80 -1.52 -7.37 -1.38
C SER A 80 -1.72 -8.22 -0.14
N VAL A 81 -0.63 -8.54 0.54
CA VAL A 81 -0.67 -9.12 1.89
C VAL A 81 -0.92 -8.05 2.95
N SER A 82 -0.69 -6.77 2.62
CA SER A 82 -0.83 -5.61 3.50
C SER A 82 -2.14 -4.88 3.24
N ASP A 83 -2.74 -4.36 4.30
CA ASP A 83 -3.85 -3.42 4.27
C ASP A 83 -3.43 -2.02 4.77
N ALA A 84 -2.13 -1.71 4.66
CA ALA A 84 -1.59 -0.41 5.05
C ALA A 84 -2.16 0.71 4.16
N ALA A 85 -2.65 1.77 4.80
CA ALA A 85 -3.28 2.87 4.09
C ALA A 85 -2.38 3.51 3.02
N GLU A 86 -1.07 3.58 3.28
CA GLU A 86 -0.08 4.15 2.37
C GLU A 86 0.03 3.37 1.06
N ASP A 87 0.04 2.02 1.15
CA ASP A 87 0.08 1.13 -0.01
C ASP A 87 -1.19 1.28 -0.85
N VAL A 88 -2.34 1.28 -0.17
CA VAL A 88 -3.65 1.46 -0.81
C VAL A 88 -3.70 2.81 -1.55
N ILE A 89 -3.34 3.90 -0.86
CA ILE A 89 -3.37 5.25 -1.41
C ILE A 89 -2.41 5.38 -2.61
N ALA A 90 -1.18 4.86 -2.50
CA ALA A 90 -0.19 4.94 -3.55
C ALA A 90 -0.64 4.23 -4.83
N ILE A 91 -1.20 3.02 -4.70
CA ILE A 91 -1.67 2.21 -5.82
C ILE A 91 -2.92 2.82 -6.48
N ILE A 92 -3.88 3.34 -5.70
CA ILE A 92 -5.07 3.99 -6.23
C ILE A 92 -4.72 5.29 -6.94
N ARG A 93 -3.83 6.11 -6.36
CA ARG A 93 -3.31 7.31 -7.04
C ARG A 93 -2.50 6.95 -8.30
N GLY A 94 -1.90 5.78 -8.33
CA GLY A 94 -1.23 5.22 -9.50
C GLY A 94 -2.20 4.79 -10.61
N GLY A 95 -3.52 4.73 -10.34
CA GLY A 95 -4.56 4.43 -11.32
C GLY A 95 -5.19 3.04 -11.18
N ALA A 96 -4.91 2.28 -10.12
CA ALA A 96 -5.62 1.03 -9.89
C ALA A 96 -7.10 1.30 -9.55
N ARG A 97 -8.00 0.48 -10.10
CA ARG A 97 -9.44 0.62 -9.92
C ARG A 97 -9.95 -0.14 -8.69
N GLY A 98 -9.14 -1.00 -8.13
CA GLY A 98 -9.51 -1.74 -6.93
C GLY A 98 -8.29 -2.24 -6.17
N TYR A 99 -8.54 -2.64 -4.93
CA TYR A 99 -7.53 -3.19 -4.03
C TYR A 99 -8.15 -4.29 -3.16
N VAL A 100 -7.53 -5.45 -3.16
CA VAL A 100 -7.93 -6.60 -2.36
C VAL A 100 -6.73 -7.22 -1.63
N THR A 101 -6.98 -7.84 -0.49
CA THR A 101 -5.93 -8.59 0.21
C THR A 101 -5.80 -9.99 -0.38
N LYS A 102 -4.59 -10.56 -0.38
CA LYS A 102 -4.31 -11.93 -0.86
C LYS A 102 -5.04 -13.03 -0.05
N SER A 103 -5.78 -12.65 0.99
CA SER A 103 -6.67 -13.53 1.76
C SER A 103 -8.10 -13.62 1.20
N ILE A 104 -8.38 -12.91 0.10
CA ILE A 104 -9.69 -12.97 -0.60
C ILE A 104 -9.96 -14.39 -1.09
N SER A 105 -11.20 -14.82 -1.07
CA SER A 105 -11.59 -16.11 -1.66
C SER A 105 -11.63 -16.04 -3.19
N GLY A 106 -11.46 -17.19 -3.88
CA GLY A 106 -11.53 -17.24 -5.34
C GLY A 106 -12.86 -16.72 -5.90
N THR A 107 -13.97 -17.01 -5.23
CA THR A 107 -15.30 -16.51 -5.64
C THR A 107 -15.38 -15.00 -5.56
N GLU A 108 -14.94 -14.40 -4.44
CA GLU A 108 -14.93 -12.95 -4.28
C GLU A 108 -13.93 -12.27 -5.24
N LEU A 109 -12.81 -12.93 -5.55
CA LEU A 109 -11.85 -12.43 -6.52
C LEU A 109 -12.44 -12.38 -7.94
N VAL A 110 -13.20 -13.41 -8.34
CA VAL A 110 -13.94 -13.41 -9.62
C VAL A 110 -14.95 -12.27 -9.66
N GLU A 111 -15.67 -12.02 -8.57
CA GLU A 111 -16.62 -10.90 -8.47
C GLU A 111 -15.89 -9.56 -8.59
N ALA A 112 -14.78 -9.40 -7.88
CA ALA A 112 -13.95 -8.19 -7.95
C ALA A 112 -13.44 -7.91 -9.37
N ILE A 113 -12.96 -8.95 -10.08
CA ILE A 113 -12.52 -8.84 -11.48
C ILE A 113 -13.65 -8.35 -12.38
N LYS A 114 -14.83 -8.97 -12.26
CA LYS A 114 -16.01 -8.57 -13.07
C LYS A 114 -16.46 -7.15 -12.76
N GLN A 115 -16.44 -6.77 -11.48
CA GLN A 115 -16.85 -5.45 -11.05
C GLN A 115 -15.91 -4.36 -11.58
N VAL A 116 -14.58 -4.54 -11.45
CA VAL A 116 -13.65 -3.56 -12.00
C VAL A 116 -13.70 -3.51 -13.53
N ASN A 117 -13.93 -4.65 -14.19
CA ASN A 117 -14.08 -4.71 -15.64
C ASN A 117 -15.33 -3.99 -16.15
N SER A 118 -16.38 -3.90 -15.35
CA SER A 118 -17.58 -3.09 -15.69
C SER A 118 -17.41 -1.59 -15.44
N GLY A 119 -16.25 -1.16 -14.95
CA GLY A 119 -15.93 0.24 -14.69
C GLY A 119 -16.15 0.69 -13.24
N ASP A 120 -16.64 -0.20 -12.37
CA ASP A 120 -16.81 0.09 -10.95
C ASP A 120 -15.49 -0.05 -10.18
N ALA A 121 -15.43 0.54 -8.99
CA ALA A 121 -14.32 0.34 -8.07
C ALA A 121 -14.60 -0.85 -7.12
N PHE A 122 -13.57 -1.61 -6.76
CA PHE A 122 -13.70 -2.69 -5.80
C PHE A 122 -12.74 -2.51 -4.61
N PHE A 123 -13.31 -2.35 -3.42
CA PHE A 123 -12.57 -2.25 -2.16
C PHE A 123 -13.34 -3.01 -1.07
N SER A 124 -12.61 -3.67 -0.18
CA SER A 124 -13.27 -4.12 1.05
C SER A 124 -13.79 -2.90 1.85
N PRO A 125 -14.85 -3.04 2.65
CA PRO A 125 -15.41 -1.92 3.42
C PRO A 125 -14.38 -1.19 4.30
N ARG A 126 -13.40 -1.93 4.81
CA ARG A 126 -12.30 -1.38 5.61
C ARG A 126 -11.36 -0.50 4.79
N LEU A 127 -11.08 -0.89 3.56
CA LEU A 127 -10.19 -0.15 2.67
C LEU A 127 -10.85 1.08 2.04
N ALA A 128 -12.17 1.05 1.89
CA ALA A 128 -12.95 2.18 1.37
C ALA A 128 -12.76 3.45 2.21
N GLY A 129 -12.61 3.33 3.54
CA GLY A 129 -12.30 4.45 4.42
C GLY A 129 -10.98 5.13 4.05
N PHE A 130 -9.92 4.37 3.83
CA PHE A 130 -8.60 4.92 3.44
C PHE A 130 -8.62 5.61 2.08
N VAL A 131 -9.41 5.10 1.14
CA VAL A 131 -9.59 5.74 -0.16
C VAL A 131 -10.29 7.08 -0.01
N LEU A 132 -11.36 7.15 0.78
CA LEU A 132 -12.07 8.40 1.04
C LEU A 132 -11.17 9.43 1.74
N ASP A 133 -10.39 9.02 2.74
CA ASP A 133 -9.45 9.90 3.44
C ASP A 133 -8.35 10.43 2.52
N ALA A 134 -7.88 9.58 1.59
CA ALA A 134 -6.87 9.98 0.60
C ALA A 134 -7.35 11.07 -0.38
N PHE A 135 -8.63 11.07 -0.70
CA PHE A 135 -9.24 12.07 -1.58
C PHE A 135 -9.81 13.27 -0.83
N ALA A 136 -10.06 13.16 0.49
CA ALA A 136 -10.53 14.26 1.33
C ALA A 136 -9.39 15.21 1.74
N ALA A 137 -8.12 14.76 1.73
CA ALA A 137 -6.97 15.61 2.00
C ALA A 137 -6.65 16.45 0.76
N PRO A 138 -6.66 17.80 0.83
CA PRO A 138 -6.25 18.64 -0.28
C PRO A 138 -4.77 18.37 -0.61
N ASP A 139 -4.48 18.22 -1.90
CA ASP A 139 -3.13 18.04 -2.46
C ASP A 139 -2.18 19.13 -1.92
N SER A 140 -1.28 18.75 -1.02
CA SER A 140 -0.19 19.60 -0.57
C SER A 140 1.07 19.40 -1.42
N THR A 141 0.95 19.43 -2.76
CA THR A 141 2.10 19.55 -3.67
C THR A 141 1.68 20.10 -5.03
N ALA A 142 1.34 21.41 -5.09
CA ALA A 142 1.53 22.20 -6.31
C ALA A 142 1.59 23.69 -5.93
N GLY A 143 2.78 24.21 -5.95
CA GLY A 143 3.24 25.54 -6.31
C GLY A 143 2.46 26.79 -5.89
N ALA A 144 3.10 27.56 -5.00
CA ALA A 144 3.21 29.02 -4.94
C ALA A 144 2.03 29.88 -5.42
N GLY A 145 1.42 30.59 -4.46
CA GLY A 145 0.57 31.76 -4.71
C GLY A 145 0.08 32.36 -3.39
N ILE A 146 0.76 33.39 -2.94
CA ILE A 146 0.51 34.23 -1.79
C ILE A 146 -0.90 34.82 -1.83
N VAL A 147 -1.67 34.80 -0.72
CA VAL A 147 -2.40 35.94 -0.14
C VAL A 147 -2.94 35.59 1.26
N ASP A 148 -2.60 36.43 2.13
CA ASP A 148 -3.05 36.99 3.43
C ASP A 148 -4.15 36.29 4.26
N ALA A 149 -3.83 36.28 5.56
CA ALA A 149 -4.55 35.75 6.72
C ALA A 149 -5.84 36.55 7.09
N PRO A 150 -6.68 36.14 8.07
CA PRO A 150 -6.28 36.31 9.47
C PRO A 150 -6.66 35.18 10.47
N GLU A 151 -5.96 35.24 11.55
CA GLU A 151 -5.94 34.46 12.78
C GLU A 151 -7.30 34.15 13.43
N LYS A 152 -7.38 32.95 14.08
CA LYS A 152 -7.73 32.84 15.50
C LYS A 152 -7.43 31.48 16.11
N ASP A 153 -6.53 31.54 17.08
CA ASP A 153 -6.37 30.81 18.32
C ASP A 153 -6.98 29.39 18.50
N ALA A 154 -6.12 28.40 18.63
CA ALA A 154 -6.13 27.45 19.75
C ALA A 154 -4.72 26.90 19.95
N ALA A 155 -4.15 27.18 21.10
CA ALA A 155 -2.86 26.74 21.58
C ALA A 155 -2.80 25.20 21.62
N VAL A 156 -1.76 24.60 20.99
CA VAL A 156 -1.23 23.32 21.35
C VAL A 156 0.29 23.42 21.40
N GLU A 157 0.82 23.06 22.55
CA GLU A 157 2.18 23.17 23.01
C GLU A 157 3.26 22.71 22.04
N SER A 158 4.33 23.46 22.08
CA SER A 158 5.64 23.25 21.47
C SER A 158 6.19 21.85 21.68
N GLY A 159 6.12 20.97 20.66
CA GLY A 159 7.03 19.85 20.50
C GLY A 159 8.17 20.29 19.58
N ARG A 160 9.41 20.31 20.08
CA ARG A 160 10.63 20.60 19.31
C ARG A 160 10.63 19.83 18.00
N ILE A 161 10.75 20.57 16.90
CA ILE A 161 11.04 20.02 15.59
C ILE A 161 12.47 19.48 15.67
N ILE A 162 12.62 18.16 15.77
CA ILE A 162 13.89 17.49 15.60
C ILE A 162 14.05 17.31 14.10
N ASP A 163 14.93 18.10 13.53
CA ASP A 163 15.33 18.04 12.10
C ASP A 163 16.27 16.81 11.94
N ASP A 164 15.71 15.60 12.02
CA ASP A 164 16.44 14.34 11.82
C ASP A 164 15.92 13.66 10.56
N PRO A 165 16.75 13.61 9.49
CA PRO A 165 16.34 13.03 8.20
C PRO A 165 15.89 11.56 8.30
N ILE A 166 16.28 10.84 9.37
CA ILE A 166 15.87 9.45 9.60
C ILE A 166 14.44 9.42 10.18
N VAL A 167 14.09 10.39 11.03
CA VAL A 167 12.73 10.53 11.57
C VAL A 167 11.77 10.95 10.46
N ASP A 168 12.19 11.85 9.58
CA ASP A 168 11.42 12.29 8.41
C ASP A 168 11.18 11.17 7.37
N ALA A 169 12.04 10.16 7.35
CA ALA A 169 11.87 8.97 6.52
C ALA A 169 10.85 7.96 7.08
N LEU A 170 10.39 8.15 8.32
CA LEU A 170 9.36 7.32 8.92
C LEU A 170 7.97 7.84 8.54
N THR A 171 7.10 6.94 8.17
CA THR A 171 5.69 7.29 7.96
C THR A 171 5.03 7.65 9.28
N ARG A 172 3.92 8.38 9.23
CA ARG A 172 3.14 8.74 10.41
C ARG A 172 2.79 7.52 11.26
N ARG A 173 2.43 6.40 10.61
CA ARG A 173 2.06 5.16 11.29
C ARG A 173 3.26 4.46 11.94
N GLU A 174 4.41 4.47 11.28
CA GLU A 174 5.66 3.99 11.87
C GLU A 174 6.07 4.84 13.08
N LEU A 175 5.88 6.16 13.04
CA LEU A 175 6.12 7.05 14.18
C LEU A 175 5.19 6.73 15.36
N GLU A 176 3.90 6.47 15.12
CA GLU A 176 2.96 6.08 16.18
C GLU A 176 3.36 4.74 16.82
N VAL A 177 3.72 3.75 16.01
CA VAL A 177 4.22 2.46 16.50
C VAL A 177 5.54 2.64 17.25
N LEU A 178 6.46 3.47 16.76
CA LEU A 178 7.75 3.76 17.39
C LEU A 178 7.58 4.39 18.77
N ARG A 179 6.69 5.39 18.91
CA ARG A 179 6.39 6.04 20.18
C ARG A 179 5.87 5.05 21.24
N LEU A 180 4.94 4.18 20.83
CA LEU A 180 4.42 3.16 21.74
C LEU A 180 5.48 2.10 22.09
N LEU A 181 6.36 1.74 21.15
CA LEU A 181 7.50 0.87 21.41
C LEU A 181 8.50 1.51 22.38
N ALA A 182 8.77 2.81 22.25
CA ALA A 182 9.63 3.58 23.14
C ALA A 182 9.08 3.59 24.57
N ARG A 183 7.77 3.75 24.72
CA ARG A 183 7.06 3.67 26.02
C ARG A 183 6.99 2.26 26.63
N GLY A 184 7.51 1.24 25.93
CA GLY A 184 7.58 -0.13 26.42
C GLY A 184 6.37 -1.01 26.10
N TYR A 185 5.39 -0.55 25.32
CA TYR A 185 4.22 -1.34 24.95
C TYR A 185 4.62 -2.59 24.17
N THR A 186 3.95 -3.71 24.46
CA THR A 186 4.09 -4.94 23.68
C THR A 186 3.36 -4.82 22.34
N TYR A 187 3.73 -5.62 21.34
CA TYR A 187 3.05 -5.64 20.04
C TYR A 187 1.55 -5.89 20.16
N LYS A 188 1.14 -6.69 21.17
CA LYS A 188 -0.28 -6.96 21.43
C LYS A 188 -1.03 -5.73 21.96
N GLU A 189 -0.39 -4.96 22.83
CA GLU A 189 -0.93 -3.70 23.37
C GLU A 189 -0.97 -2.63 22.28
N ILE A 190 0.08 -2.49 21.49
CA ILE A 190 0.13 -1.58 20.34
C ILE A 190 -0.98 -1.92 19.34
N GLY A 191 -1.17 -3.21 19.03
CA GLY A 191 -2.24 -3.64 18.15
C GLY A 191 -3.62 -3.25 18.64
N LYS A 192 -3.87 -3.32 19.97
CA LYS A 192 -5.11 -2.86 20.58
C LYS A 192 -5.26 -1.34 20.54
N GLU A 193 -4.20 -0.61 20.90
CA GLU A 193 -4.20 0.86 20.96
C GLU A 193 -4.44 1.47 19.57
N LEU A 194 -3.80 0.92 18.55
CA LEU A 194 -3.86 1.43 17.19
C LEU A 194 -4.94 0.74 16.33
N PHE A 195 -5.73 -0.18 16.91
CA PHE A 195 -6.78 -0.95 16.21
C PHE A 195 -6.26 -1.71 14.98
N ILE A 196 -5.06 -2.30 15.07
CA ILE A 196 -4.43 -3.10 14.02
C ILE A 196 -4.02 -4.49 14.53
N SER A 197 -3.78 -5.42 13.61
CA SER A 197 -3.33 -6.76 13.97
C SER A 197 -1.91 -6.74 14.55
N VAL A 198 -1.60 -7.71 15.42
CA VAL A 198 -0.24 -7.90 15.95
C VAL A 198 0.75 -8.09 14.79
N LYS A 199 0.34 -8.77 13.73
CA LYS A 199 1.16 -9.00 12.53
C LYS A 199 1.48 -7.69 11.82
N THR A 200 0.53 -6.78 11.74
CA THR A 200 0.73 -5.44 11.18
C THR A 200 1.73 -4.63 12.02
N VAL A 201 1.64 -4.71 13.37
CA VAL A 201 2.62 -4.08 14.26
C VAL A 201 4.02 -4.64 14.04
N GLU A 202 4.17 -5.97 13.88
CA GLU A 202 5.45 -6.60 13.57
C GLU A 202 6.04 -6.08 12.25
N THR A 203 5.21 -5.91 11.23
CA THR A 203 5.63 -5.37 9.93
C THR A 203 6.13 -3.93 10.08
N HIS A 204 5.38 -3.05 10.76
CA HIS A 204 5.83 -1.69 11.04
C HIS A 204 7.13 -1.67 11.84
N ALA A 205 7.25 -2.49 12.90
CA ALA A 205 8.46 -2.57 13.70
C ALA A 205 9.68 -3.00 12.85
N SER A 206 9.51 -3.97 11.95
CA SER A 206 10.57 -4.41 11.03
C SER A 206 11.00 -3.30 10.06
N ASN A 207 10.04 -2.56 9.51
CA ASN A 207 10.32 -1.42 8.64
C ASN A 207 11.04 -0.29 9.39
N ILE A 208 10.62 0.02 10.62
CA ILE A 208 11.28 1.02 11.47
C ILE A 208 12.73 0.60 11.74
N LEU A 209 12.97 -0.64 12.15
CA LEU A 209 14.31 -1.17 12.40
C LEU A 209 15.22 -1.01 11.19
N ARG A 210 14.72 -1.32 9.99
CA ARG A 210 15.43 -1.16 8.72
C ARG A 210 15.74 0.31 8.42
N LYS A 211 14.74 1.21 8.52
CA LYS A 211 14.89 2.64 8.22
C LYS A 211 15.82 3.35 9.21
N THR A 212 15.75 2.98 10.48
CA THR A 212 16.59 3.53 11.55
C THR A 212 17.94 2.82 11.68
N GLN A 213 18.18 1.75 10.90
CA GLN A 213 19.37 0.91 10.96
C GLN A 213 19.63 0.30 12.35
N GLN A 214 18.56 0.05 13.12
CA GLN A 214 18.69 -0.57 14.43
C GLN A 214 18.55 -2.10 14.33
N SER A 215 19.36 -2.83 15.10
CA SER A 215 19.45 -4.29 15.02
C SER A 215 18.35 -5.04 15.79
N ASN A 216 17.72 -4.39 16.75
CA ASN A 216 16.68 -4.99 17.59
C ASN A 216 15.83 -3.93 18.30
N ARG A 217 14.73 -4.40 18.92
CA ARG A 217 13.78 -3.55 19.65
C ARG A 217 14.43 -2.71 20.76
N HIS A 218 15.37 -3.28 21.53
CA HIS A 218 16.02 -2.55 22.61
C HIS A 218 16.93 -1.42 22.10
N ALA A 219 17.62 -1.66 20.98
CA ALA A 219 18.39 -0.62 20.31
C ALA A 219 17.46 0.48 19.78
N LEU A 220 16.33 0.09 19.18
CA LEU A 220 15.33 1.01 18.68
C LEU A 220 14.71 1.88 19.80
N THR A 221 14.36 1.30 20.92
CA THR A 221 13.83 2.04 22.09
C THR A 221 14.85 3.08 22.57
N ARG A 222 16.13 2.71 22.76
CA ARG A 222 17.17 3.66 23.13
C ARG A 222 17.38 4.76 22.08
N TRP A 223 17.30 4.41 20.80
CA TRP A 223 17.40 5.35 19.68
C TRP A 223 16.25 6.36 19.71
N ALA A 224 15.02 5.93 20.01
CA ALA A 224 13.85 6.79 20.11
C ALA A 224 13.95 7.75 21.30
N HIS A 225 14.34 7.24 22.49
CA HIS A 225 14.56 8.09 23.69
C HIS A 225 15.66 9.13 23.49
N SER A 226 16.74 8.81 22.77
CA SER A 226 17.80 9.79 22.46
C SER A 226 17.33 10.96 21.58
N ARG A 227 16.11 10.88 21.04
CA ARG A 227 15.48 11.83 20.13
C ARG A 227 14.15 12.40 20.65
N ASP A 228 13.85 12.19 21.94
CA ASP A 228 12.59 12.63 22.58
C ASP A 228 11.33 12.20 21.78
N LEU A 229 11.34 10.98 21.23
CA LEU A 229 10.23 10.42 20.43
C LEU A 229 9.27 9.52 21.25
N ASP A 230 9.30 9.56 22.57
CA ASP A 230 8.48 8.76 23.49
C ASP A 230 7.20 9.47 24.00
#